data_5aeca45f133560f533efb966adb99227
#
_entry.id   5aeca45f133560f533efb966adb99227
#
_cell.length_a   1.000
_cell.length_b   1.000
_cell.length_c   1.000
_cell.angle_alpha   90.00
_cell.angle_beta   90.00
_cell.angle_gamma   90.00
#
_symmetry.space_group_name_H-M   'P 1'
#
loop_
_entity.id
_entity.type
_entity.pdbx_description
1 polymer ?
#
loop_
_entity_poly.entity_id
_entity_poly.type
_entity_poly.pdbx_seq_one_letter_code
_entity_poly.pdbx_strand_id
1 'polypeptide(L)'
;METTKGIIFNIQHFSIHDGPGIRTTVFLKGCPLRCPWCSNPESQQFRPEPMLDATTKKSITMGEERSVEEIINEVLKDRDFYEESGGGLTLSGGEIFAQFEFAKAILKAAKEKGIHTTIETTAFVEHEKFVDLIQYVDFIYTDLKHYNSVNHRKVTGVKNELIVQNIHYAFTHQKTIVLRIPVIPDFNDSLEDAERFATLFNELSIDQVQLLPFHQFGENKYKLLGRKYAMEDVKALHPEDLFEYQDVFLKHDINCYF
;
A
#
# COMPACT_ATOMS: atom_id res chain seq x y z
N MET A 1 -28.82 -13.56 -3.31
CA MET A 1 -27.36 -13.73 -3.22
C MET A 1 -26.90 -12.95 -2.01
N GLU A 2 -26.18 -13.56 -1.08
CA GLU A 2 -25.57 -12.83 0.02
C GLU A 2 -24.59 -11.81 -0.57
N THR A 3 -24.77 -10.53 -0.28
CA THR A 3 -23.90 -9.47 -0.75
C THR A 3 -22.57 -9.58 -0.01
N THR A 4 -21.45 -9.79 -0.73
CA THR A 4 -20.11 -9.82 -0.14
C THR A 4 -19.87 -8.53 0.63
N LYS A 5 -19.44 -8.67 1.89
CA LYS A 5 -19.17 -7.55 2.80
C LYS A 5 -17.74 -7.60 3.30
N GLY A 6 -17.24 -6.46 3.73
CA GLY A 6 -15.93 -6.33 4.35
C GLY A 6 -15.85 -5.12 5.27
N ILE A 7 -14.73 -4.99 5.96
CA ILE A 7 -14.51 -3.93 6.93
C ILE A 7 -13.56 -2.89 6.33
N ILE A 8 -14.05 -1.67 6.18
CA ILE A 8 -13.26 -0.50 5.79
C ILE A 8 -13.06 0.42 6.99
N PHE A 9 -12.08 1.31 6.92
CA PHE A 9 -11.92 2.34 7.95
C PHE A 9 -11.96 3.76 7.40
N ASN A 10 -11.86 3.94 6.08
CA ASN A 10 -12.01 5.24 5.45
C ASN A 10 -12.38 5.10 3.97
N ILE A 11 -13.04 6.12 3.43
CA ILE A 11 -13.16 6.40 1.99
C ILE A 11 -12.70 7.84 1.81
N GLN A 12 -11.67 8.02 0.99
CA GLN A 12 -11.11 9.34 0.69
C GLN A 12 -11.41 9.68 -0.76
N HIS A 13 -12.19 10.75 -0.94
CA HIS A 13 -12.45 11.34 -2.25
C HIS A 13 -11.30 12.28 -2.67
N PHE A 14 -11.15 12.50 -3.98
CA PHE A 14 -10.19 13.45 -4.56
C PHE A 14 -8.74 13.19 -4.18
N SER A 15 -8.34 11.93 -4.01
CA SER A 15 -6.94 11.58 -3.84
C SER A 15 -6.17 11.75 -5.15
N ILE A 16 -4.97 12.34 -5.07
CA ILE A 16 -4.10 12.64 -6.21
C ILE A 16 -2.74 11.93 -6.12
N HIS A 17 -2.51 11.14 -5.07
CA HIS A 17 -1.24 10.42 -4.84
C HIS A 17 -1.39 8.90 -4.80
N ASP A 18 -2.62 8.39 -4.96
CA ASP A 18 -2.94 6.97 -4.84
C ASP A 18 -3.13 6.29 -6.20
N GLY A 19 -2.52 6.82 -7.26
CA GLY A 19 -2.57 6.32 -8.61
C GLY A 19 -2.78 7.41 -9.66
N PRO A 20 -2.95 7.03 -10.95
CA PRO A 20 -3.18 7.98 -12.03
C PRO A 20 -4.49 8.76 -11.85
N GLY A 21 -4.47 10.06 -12.15
CA GLY A 21 -5.64 10.94 -12.13
C GLY A 21 -6.23 11.18 -10.73
N ILE A 22 -7.45 11.70 -10.70
CA ILE A 22 -8.21 11.91 -9.44
C ILE A 22 -8.88 10.61 -9.04
N ARG A 23 -8.77 10.23 -7.75
CA ARG A 23 -9.19 8.91 -7.29
C ARG A 23 -10.09 8.98 -6.06
N THR A 24 -10.94 7.98 -5.93
CA THR A 24 -11.56 7.63 -4.65
C THR A 24 -10.80 6.43 -4.09
N THR A 25 -10.19 6.63 -2.92
CA THR A 25 -9.41 5.58 -2.24
C THR A 25 -10.23 4.98 -1.12
N VAL A 26 -10.43 3.66 -1.18
CA VAL A 26 -11.13 2.87 -0.15
C VAL A 26 -10.10 2.13 0.68
N PHE A 27 -10.08 2.40 1.99
CA PHE A 27 -9.10 1.84 2.91
C PHE A 27 -9.68 0.67 3.69
N LEU A 28 -9.18 -0.55 3.42
CA LEU A 28 -9.61 -1.79 4.07
C LEU A 28 -8.85 -2.04 5.38
N LYS A 29 -9.54 -2.61 6.37
CA LYS A 29 -8.92 -3.09 7.62
C LYS A 29 -8.30 -4.47 7.44
N GLY A 30 -7.31 -4.74 8.28
CA GLY A 30 -6.55 -5.99 8.32
C GLY A 30 -5.21 -5.86 7.60
N CYS A 31 -4.14 -6.14 8.32
CA CYS A 31 -2.79 -6.26 7.76
C CYS A 31 -2.04 -7.36 8.51
N PRO A 32 -1.40 -8.30 7.82
CA PRO A 32 -0.55 -9.29 8.46
C PRO A 32 0.80 -8.72 8.90
N LEU A 33 1.23 -7.59 8.33
CA LEU A 33 2.49 -6.93 8.68
C LEU A 33 2.35 -6.07 9.94
N ARG A 34 3.47 -5.83 10.62
CA ARG A 34 3.57 -5.02 11.84
C ARG A 34 4.71 -4.01 11.74
N CYS A 35 4.80 -3.31 10.61
CA CYS A 35 5.84 -2.30 10.37
C CYS A 35 5.82 -1.24 11.47
N PRO A 36 6.96 -0.96 12.13
CA PRO A 36 7.04 0.06 13.19
C PRO A 36 6.69 1.47 12.72
N TRP A 37 6.94 1.75 11.45
CA TRP A 37 6.67 3.04 10.79
C TRP A 37 5.29 3.14 10.12
N CYS A 38 4.36 2.23 10.42
CA CYS A 38 3.07 2.17 9.72
C CYS A 38 2.32 3.52 9.81
N SER A 39 1.94 4.08 8.67
CA SER A 39 1.18 5.34 8.60
C SER A 39 -0.31 5.16 8.90
N ASN A 40 -0.81 3.92 8.83
CA ASN A 40 -2.21 3.57 9.08
C ASN A 40 -2.34 2.49 10.16
N PRO A 41 -1.92 2.74 11.43
CA PRO A 41 -1.99 1.75 12.50
C PRO A 41 -3.42 1.29 12.80
N GLU A 42 -4.43 2.13 12.50
CA GLU A 42 -5.85 1.83 12.59
C GLU A 42 -6.30 0.75 11.61
N SER A 43 -5.51 0.48 10.58
CA SER A 43 -5.78 -0.59 9.62
C SER A 43 -5.34 -1.97 10.08
N GLN A 44 -4.41 -2.06 11.06
CA GLN A 44 -3.73 -3.31 11.39
C GLN A 44 -4.63 -4.41 11.94
N GLN A 45 -5.67 -4.04 12.72
CA GLN A 45 -6.63 -5.00 13.24
C GLN A 45 -7.63 -5.41 12.15
N PHE A 46 -7.97 -6.72 12.14
CA PHE A 46 -8.96 -7.28 11.18
C PHE A 46 -10.41 -6.96 11.56
N ARG A 47 -10.64 -6.40 12.73
CA ARG A 47 -11.97 -6.07 13.25
C ARG A 47 -12.04 -4.59 13.66
N PRO A 48 -13.23 -4.01 13.75
CA PRO A 48 -13.41 -2.69 14.32
C PRO A 48 -12.80 -2.60 15.71
N GLU A 49 -12.22 -1.45 16.03
CA GLU A 49 -11.55 -1.20 17.30
C GLU A 49 -11.83 0.22 17.82
N PRO A 50 -11.78 0.46 19.15
CA PRO A 50 -11.92 1.80 19.68
C PRO A 50 -10.70 2.67 19.31
N MET A 51 -11.00 3.92 18.95
CA MET A 51 -10.02 4.98 18.71
C MET A 51 -10.59 6.30 19.22
N LEU A 52 -9.76 7.22 19.65
CA LEU A 52 -10.20 8.58 19.98
C LEU A 52 -10.35 9.40 18.69
N ASP A 53 -11.46 10.09 18.57
CA ASP A 53 -11.62 11.09 17.51
C ASP A 53 -10.63 12.24 17.69
N ALA A 54 -9.94 12.64 16.62
CA ALA A 54 -8.85 13.62 16.69
C ALA A 54 -9.33 15.00 17.17
N THR A 55 -10.57 15.37 16.87
CA THR A 55 -11.13 16.69 17.20
C THR A 55 -11.88 16.67 18.54
N THR A 56 -12.84 15.77 18.69
CA THR A 56 -13.75 15.74 19.85
C THR A 56 -13.17 15.02 21.05
N LYS A 57 -12.11 14.23 20.87
CA LYS A 57 -11.50 13.33 21.86
C LYS A 57 -12.46 12.29 22.44
N LYS A 58 -13.62 12.09 21.82
CA LYS A 58 -14.56 11.03 22.19
C LYS A 58 -14.12 9.71 21.59
N SER A 59 -14.45 8.61 22.26
CA SER A 59 -14.22 7.28 21.70
C SER A 59 -15.18 7.04 20.55
N ILE A 60 -14.62 6.63 19.41
CA ILE A 60 -15.33 6.19 18.21
C ILE A 60 -14.93 4.75 17.89
N THR A 61 -15.73 4.07 17.10
CA THR A 61 -15.36 2.76 16.53
C THR A 61 -14.69 2.98 15.19
N MET A 62 -13.42 2.63 15.09
CA MET A 62 -12.65 2.69 13.85
C MET A 62 -12.81 1.39 13.07
N GLY A 63 -13.48 1.49 11.94
CA GLY A 63 -13.87 0.38 11.08
C GLY A 63 -15.36 0.14 11.08
N GLU A 64 -15.91 -0.04 9.89
CA GLU A 64 -17.34 -0.32 9.66
C GLU A 64 -17.49 -1.42 8.59
N GLU A 65 -18.52 -2.24 8.74
CA GLU A 65 -18.87 -3.23 7.73
C GLU A 65 -19.62 -2.55 6.60
N ARG A 66 -19.18 -2.78 5.35
CA ARG A 66 -19.81 -2.27 4.13
C ARG A 66 -19.98 -3.39 3.11
N SER A 67 -21.04 -3.33 2.35
CA SER A 67 -21.23 -4.19 1.17
C SER A 67 -20.50 -3.64 -0.05
N VAL A 68 -20.25 -4.53 -1.03
CA VAL A 68 -19.68 -4.12 -2.34
C VAL A 68 -20.57 -3.07 -3.02
N GLU A 69 -21.89 -3.21 -2.95
CA GLU A 69 -22.85 -2.27 -3.54
C GLU A 69 -22.72 -0.86 -2.95
N GLU A 70 -22.62 -0.76 -1.61
CA GLU A 70 -22.43 0.52 -0.93
C GLU A 70 -21.12 1.19 -1.33
N ILE A 71 -20.01 0.42 -1.43
CA ILE A 71 -18.72 0.95 -1.87
C ILE A 71 -18.80 1.46 -3.32
N ILE A 72 -19.37 0.68 -4.22
CA ILE A 72 -19.47 1.08 -5.65
C ILE A 72 -20.37 2.31 -5.80
N ASN A 73 -21.48 2.40 -5.06
CA ASN A 73 -22.33 3.58 -5.09
C ASN A 73 -21.60 4.84 -4.60
N GLU A 74 -20.72 4.72 -3.59
CA GLU A 74 -19.89 5.82 -3.13
C GLU A 74 -18.86 6.24 -4.19
N VAL A 75 -18.14 5.27 -4.78
CA VAL A 75 -17.14 5.49 -5.83
C VAL A 75 -17.76 6.14 -7.07
N LEU A 76 -18.96 5.77 -7.45
CA LEU A 76 -19.64 6.34 -8.63
C LEU A 76 -20.00 7.82 -8.49
N LYS A 77 -20.00 8.39 -7.29
CA LYS A 77 -20.26 9.84 -7.10
C LYS A 77 -19.18 10.71 -7.74
N ASP A 78 -17.97 10.19 -7.87
CA ASP A 78 -16.82 10.93 -8.42
C ASP A 78 -16.55 10.59 -9.90
N ARG A 79 -17.48 9.92 -10.58
CA ARG A 79 -17.30 9.41 -11.94
C ARG A 79 -16.84 10.46 -12.94
N ASP A 80 -17.44 11.66 -12.92
CA ASP A 80 -17.10 12.73 -13.85
C ASP A 80 -15.63 13.15 -13.73
N PHE A 81 -15.10 13.16 -12.50
CA PHE A 81 -13.68 13.45 -12.24
C PHE A 81 -12.75 12.34 -12.76
N TYR A 82 -13.20 11.08 -12.71
CA TYR A 82 -12.41 9.98 -13.29
C TYR A 82 -12.33 10.08 -14.80
N GLU A 83 -13.44 10.39 -15.47
CA GLU A 83 -13.50 10.51 -16.92
C GLU A 83 -12.62 11.67 -17.42
N GLU A 84 -12.58 12.79 -16.70
CA GLU A 84 -11.76 13.94 -17.06
C GLU A 84 -10.26 13.76 -16.78
N SER A 85 -9.90 13.05 -15.70
CA SER A 85 -8.52 12.96 -15.23
C SER A 85 -7.81 11.65 -15.60
N GLY A 86 -8.53 10.65 -16.11
CA GLY A 86 -8.04 9.28 -16.23
C GLY A 86 -7.89 8.56 -14.86
N GLY A 87 -8.61 9.04 -13.85
CA GLY A 87 -8.60 8.51 -12.50
C GLY A 87 -9.51 7.30 -12.30
N GLY A 88 -9.89 7.04 -11.03
CA GLY A 88 -10.77 5.92 -10.71
C GLY A 88 -10.74 5.49 -9.26
N LEU A 89 -10.94 4.20 -9.02
CA LEU A 89 -10.91 3.58 -7.70
C LEU A 89 -9.49 3.13 -7.32
N THR A 90 -9.09 3.39 -6.07
CA THR A 90 -7.94 2.74 -5.44
C THR A 90 -8.39 1.94 -4.23
N LEU A 91 -7.95 0.69 -4.11
CA LEU A 91 -8.04 -0.07 -2.87
C LEU A 91 -6.69 -0.02 -2.15
N SER A 92 -6.72 0.40 -0.90
CA SER A 92 -5.56 0.56 -0.02
C SER A 92 -5.92 0.18 1.42
N GLY A 93 -5.17 0.67 2.41
CA GLY A 93 -5.48 0.53 3.83
C GLY A 93 -4.42 -0.23 4.61
N GLY A 94 -4.77 -1.42 5.10
CA GLY A 94 -3.82 -2.36 5.67
C GLY A 94 -3.14 -3.19 4.57
N GLU A 95 -3.69 -4.38 4.32
CA GLU A 95 -3.36 -5.21 3.17
C GLU A 95 -4.66 -5.67 2.53
N ILE A 96 -4.88 -5.33 1.28
CA ILE A 96 -6.15 -5.62 0.60
C ILE A 96 -6.45 -7.11 0.50
N PHE A 97 -5.40 -7.93 0.37
CA PHE A 97 -5.53 -9.40 0.36
C PHE A 97 -5.96 -10.00 1.69
N ALA A 98 -5.93 -9.23 2.78
CA ALA A 98 -6.48 -9.65 4.07
C ALA A 98 -8.00 -9.85 4.02
N GLN A 99 -8.67 -9.20 3.05
CA GLN A 99 -10.09 -9.34 2.75
C GLN A 99 -10.30 -9.69 1.27
N PHE A 100 -9.62 -10.74 0.81
CA PHE A 100 -9.48 -11.12 -0.60
C PHE A 100 -10.80 -11.14 -1.38
N GLU A 101 -11.81 -11.85 -0.89
CA GLU A 101 -13.10 -11.98 -1.61
C GLU A 101 -13.83 -10.63 -1.73
N PHE A 102 -13.73 -9.79 -0.71
CA PHE A 102 -14.33 -8.47 -0.71
C PHE A 102 -13.59 -7.52 -1.67
N ALA A 103 -12.26 -7.46 -1.59
CA ALA A 103 -11.42 -6.66 -2.48
C ALA A 103 -11.62 -7.06 -3.96
N LYS A 104 -11.60 -8.37 -4.25
CA LYS A 104 -11.84 -8.90 -5.59
C LYS A 104 -13.23 -8.52 -6.12
N ALA A 105 -14.26 -8.63 -5.29
CA ALA A 105 -15.63 -8.29 -5.69
C ALA A 105 -15.80 -6.80 -5.99
N ILE A 106 -15.16 -5.91 -5.20
CA ILE A 106 -15.15 -4.46 -5.47
C ILE A 106 -14.46 -4.16 -6.79
N LEU A 107 -13.24 -4.70 -7.01
CA LEU A 107 -12.47 -4.45 -8.23
C LEU A 107 -13.22 -4.94 -9.46
N LYS A 108 -13.80 -6.13 -9.41
CA LYS A 108 -14.61 -6.68 -10.48
C LYS A 108 -15.81 -5.77 -10.80
N ALA A 109 -16.56 -5.36 -9.78
CA ALA A 109 -17.72 -4.49 -9.95
C ALA A 109 -17.32 -3.10 -10.51
N ALA A 110 -16.17 -2.55 -10.11
CA ALA A 110 -15.62 -1.32 -10.67
C ALA A 110 -15.27 -1.46 -12.15
N LYS A 111 -14.61 -2.57 -12.53
CA LYS A 111 -14.30 -2.88 -13.94
C LYS A 111 -15.56 -3.03 -14.79
N GLU A 112 -16.61 -3.68 -14.29
CA GLU A 112 -17.91 -3.81 -14.97
C GLU A 112 -18.59 -2.45 -15.20
N LYS A 113 -18.25 -1.44 -14.41
CA LYS A 113 -18.69 -0.03 -14.57
C LYS A 113 -17.75 0.81 -15.43
N GLY A 114 -16.66 0.23 -15.97
CA GLY A 114 -15.67 0.95 -16.76
C GLY A 114 -14.76 1.87 -15.93
N ILE A 115 -14.65 1.67 -14.61
CA ILE A 115 -13.80 2.47 -13.74
C ILE A 115 -12.37 1.90 -13.75
N HIS A 116 -11.38 2.76 -13.93
CA HIS A 116 -9.96 2.40 -13.78
C HIS A 116 -9.65 2.01 -12.35
N THR A 117 -8.96 0.88 -12.16
CA THR A 117 -8.71 0.28 -10.85
C THR A 117 -7.22 0.30 -10.49
N THR A 118 -6.92 0.73 -9.29
CA THR A 118 -5.58 0.71 -8.69
C THR A 118 -5.62 -0.07 -7.37
N ILE A 119 -4.52 -0.73 -7.05
CA ILE A 119 -4.31 -1.31 -5.72
C ILE A 119 -3.00 -0.81 -5.12
N GLU A 120 -3.01 -0.64 -3.79
CA GLU A 120 -1.80 -0.53 -2.97
C GLU A 120 -1.69 -1.77 -2.09
N THR A 121 -0.59 -2.50 -2.22
CA THR A 121 -0.41 -3.79 -1.54
C THR A 121 1.04 -4.04 -1.19
N THR A 122 1.26 -4.86 -0.18
CA THR A 122 2.57 -5.46 0.09
C THR A 122 2.83 -6.70 -0.76
N ALA A 123 1.83 -7.17 -1.52
CA ALA A 123 1.84 -8.44 -2.26
C ALA A 123 2.10 -9.69 -1.37
N PHE A 124 1.93 -9.59 -0.05
CA PHE A 124 2.07 -10.74 0.86
C PHE A 124 0.79 -11.58 0.88
N VAL A 125 0.68 -12.44 -0.10
CA VAL A 125 -0.45 -13.38 -0.29
C VAL A 125 0.00 -14.59 -1.08
N GLU A 126 -0.72 -15.71 -0.99
CA GLU A 126 -0.49 -16.87 -1.85
C GLU A 126 -0.57 -16.46 -3.32
N HIS A 127 0.35 -17.03 -4.12
CA HIS A 127 0.56 -16.63 -5.51
C HIS A 127 -0.72 -16.74 -6.35
N GLU A 128 -1.48 -17.79 -6.20
CA GLU A 128 -2.73 -18.03 -6.95
C GLU A 128 -3.77 -16.94 -6.68
N LYS A 129 -3.88 -16.48 -5.45
CA LYS A 129 -4.79 -15.38 -5.10
C LYS A 129 -4.30 -14.03 -5.67
N PHE A 130 -2.97 -13.82 -5.67
CA PHE A 130 -2.40 -12.61 -6.29
C PHE A 130 -2.74 -12.57 -7.78
N VAL A 131 -2.45 -13.66 -8.51
CA VAL A 131 -2.74 -13.79 -9.94
C VAL A 131 -4.23 -13.62 -10.25
N ASP A 132 -5.10 -14.21 -9.43
CA ASP A 132 -6.55 -14.14 -9.60
C ASP A 132 -7.09 -12.70 -9.39
N LEU A 133 -6.59 -11.96 -8.40
CA LEU A 133 -7.10 -10.60 -8.15
C LEU A 133 -6.59 -9.59 -9.16
N ILE A 134 -5.31 -9.64 -9.55
CA ILE A 134 -4.72 -8.62 -10.43
C ILE A 134 -5.27 -8.63 -11.86
N GLN A 135 -6.09 -9.60 -12.23
CA GLN A 135 -6.83 -9.58 -13.50
C GLN A 135 -7.81 -8.40 -13.58
N TYR A 136 -8.28 -7.92 -12.43
CA TYR A 136 -9.21 -6.81 -12.29
C TYR A 136 -8.51 -5.48 -11.97
N VAL A 137 -7.18 -5.41 -12.13
CA VAL A 137 -6.35 -4.27 -11.75
C VAL A 137 -5.64 -3.69 -12.97
N ASP A 138 -5.76 -2.38 -13.13
CA ASP A 138 -5.08 -1.63 -14.20
C ASP A 138 -3.71 -1.11 -13.73
N PHE A 139 -3.56 -0.77 -12.44
CA PHE A 139 -2.34 -0.18 -11.91
C PHE A 139 -2.04 -0.71 -10.50
N ILE A 140 -0.78 -1.02 -10.21
CA ILE A 140 -0.35 -1.61 -8.94
C ILE A 140 0.73 -0.74 -8.31
N TYR A 141 0.50 -0.27 -7.08
CA TYR A 141 1.58 0.10 -6.18
C TYR A 141 1.90 -1.07 -5.26
N THR A 142 3.18 -1.41 -5.15
CA THR A 142 3.64 -2.45 -4.22
C THR A 142 4.92 -2.05 -3.52
N ASP A 143 5.06 -2.44 -2.26
CA ASP A 143 6.21 -2.06 -1.45
C ASP A 143 7.09 -3.27 -1.16
N LEU A 144 8.39 -3.19 -1.49
CA LEU A 144 9.41 -4.10 -0.97
C LEU A 144 10.18 -3.39 0.16
N LYS A 145 9.93 -3.82 1.39
CA LYS A 145 10.44 -3.11 2.58
C LYS A 145 11.86 -3.50 2.96
N HIS A 146 12.34 -4.66 2.50
CA HIS A 146 13.75 -5.08 2.60
C HIS A 146 14.04 -6.22 1.61
N TYR A 147 15.21 -6.23 0.98
CA TYR A 147 15.67 -7.29 0.09
C TYR A 147 15.93 -8.61 0.84
N ASN A 148 16.48 -8.54 2.06
CA ASN A 148 16.80 -9.71 2.87
C ASN A 148 15.58 -10.19 3.67
N SER A 149 15.19 -11.46 3.45
CA SER A 149 13.99 -12.05 4.06
C SER A 149 14.04 -12.15 5.58
N VAL A 150 15.22 -12.39 6.16
CA VAL A 150 15.38 -12.49 7.62
C VAL A 150 15.16 -11.12 8.26
N ASN A 151 15.76 -10.06 7.71
CA ASN A 151 15.60 -8.69 8.17
C ASN A 151 14.16 -8.21 7.95
N HIS A 152 13.57 -8.50 6.78
CA HIS A 152 12.17 -8.21 6.51
C HIS A 152 11.26 -8.80 7.59
N ARG A 153 11.41 -10.11 7.89
CA ARG A 153 10.63 -10.78 8.93
C ARG A 153 10.85 -10.20 10.32
N LYS A 154 12.10 -9.87 10.67
CA LYS A 154 12.46 -9.34 12.00
C LYS A 154 11.68 -8.06 12.31
N VAL A 155 11.44 -7.22 11.30
CA VAL A 155 10.85 -5.88 11.48
C VAL A 155 9.37 -5.85 11.12
N THR A 156 8.97 -6.53 10.05
CA THR A 156 7.57 -6.51 9.59
C THR A 156 6.72 -7.65 10.13
N GLY A 157 7.35 -8.70 10.66
CA GLY A 157 6.69 -9.93 11.15
C GLY A 157 6.56 -11.03 10.10
N VAL A 158 6.75 -10.73 8.81
CA VAL A 158 6.60 -11.70 7.71
C VAL A 158 7.86 -11.77 6.85
N LYS A 159 8.08 -12.91 6.20
CA LYS A 159 9.13 -13.08 5.21
C LYS A 159 8.73 -12.45 3.87
N ASN A 160 9.70 -12.19 2.98
CA ASN A 160 9.44 -11.51 1.70
C ASN A 160 9.41 -12.43 0.46
N GLU A 161 9.59 -13.74 0.59
CA GLU A 161 9.67 -14.64 -0.57
C GLU A 161 8.42 -14.59 -1.43
N LEU A 162 7.22 -14.62 -0.82
CA LEU A 162 5.94 -14.47 -1.55
C LEU A 162 5.80 -13.09 -2.18
N ILE A 163 6.26 -12.05 -1.47
CA ILE A 163 6.24 -10.66 -1.96
C ILE A 163 7.09 -10.56 -3.24
N VAL A 164 8.34 -11.02 -3.19
CA VAL A 164 9.27 -11.01 -4.32
C VAL A 164 8.72 -11.83 -5.50
N GLN A 165 8.16 -13.01 -5.23
CA GLN A 165 7.54 -13.86 -6.25
C GLN A 165 6.40 -13.13 -6.97
N ASN A 166 5.51 -12.48 -6.22
CA ASN A 166 4.35 -11.80 -6.77
C ASN A 166 4.74 -10.52 -7.53
N ILE A 167 5.72 -9.77 -7.02
CA ILE A 167 6.29 -8.61 -7.72
C ILE A 167 6.90 -9.05 -9.06
N HIS A 168 7.76 -10.06 -9.06
CA HIS A 168 8.37 -10.59 -10.28
C HIS A 168 7.33 -11.05 -11.29
N TYR A 169 6.28 -11.73 -10.83
CA TYR A 169 5.17 -12.13 -11.69
C TYR A 169 4.49 -10.92 -12.36
N ALA A 170 4.20 -9.86 -11.59
CA ALA A 170 3.55 -8.67 -12.13
C ALA A 170 4.41 -7.97 -13.20
N PHE A 171 5.72 -7.82 -12.97
CA PHE A 171 6.65 -7.26 -13.95
C PHE A 171 6.74 -8.11 -15.21
N THR A 172 6.93 -9.42 -15.09
CA THR A 172 7.08 -10.33 -16.25
C THR A 172 5.79 -10.50 -17.06
N HIS A 173 4.61 -10.24 -16.47
CA HIS A 173 3.32 -10.28 -17.15
C HIS A 173 2.81 -8.89 -17.57
N GLN A 174 3.73 -7.93 -17.69
CA GLN A 174 3.47 -6.58 -18.23
C GLN A 174 2.31 -5.84 -17.53
N LYS A 175 2.16 -6.06 -16.23
CA LYS A 175 1.25 -5.25 -15.43
C LYS A 175 1.84 -3.85 -15.25
N THR A 176 0.99 -2.83 -15.27
CA THR A 176 1.42 -1.48 -14.90
C THR A 176 1.65 -1.45 -13.39
N ILE A 177 2.90 -1.46 -12.99
CA ILE A 177 3.31 -1.58 -11.58
C ILE A 177 4.38 -0.55 -11.25
N VAL A 178 4.27 0.06 -10.08
CA VAL A 178 5.34 0.86 -9.46
C VAL A 178 5.77 0.14 -8.19
N LEU A 179 7.03 -0.29 -8.18
CA LEU A 179 7.65 -0.81 -6.98
C LEU A 179 8.14 0.35 -6.12
N ARG A 180 7.83 0.32 -4.82
CA ARG A 180 8.23 1.36 -3.87
C ARG A 180 9.12 0.78 -2.77
N ILE A 181 10.12 1.57 -2.36
CA ILE A 181 10.94 1.28 -1.18
C ILE A 181 10.67 2.37 -0.14
N PRO A 182 9.96 2.08 0.95
CA PRO A 182 10.01 2.93 2.13
C PRO A 182 11.43 2.88 2.72
N VAL A 183 12.17 3.98 2.63
CA VAL A 183 13.53 4.09 3.15
C VAL A 183 13.46 4.53 4.61
N ILE A 184 13.86 3.64 5.52
CA ILE A 184 13.69 3.79 6.96
C ILE A 184 15.06 3.86 7.64
N PRO A 185 15.35 4.89 8.45
CA PRO A 185 16.61 5.03 9.18
C PRO A 185 16.94 3.79 10.02
N ASP A 186 18.21 3.38 10.00
CA ASP A 186 18.77 2.22 10.72
C ASP A 186 18.16 0.86 10.31
N PHE A 187 17.42 0.81 9.20
CA PHE A 187 16.82 -0.45 8.74
C PHE A 187 17.23 -0.82 7.32
N ASN A 188 17.10 0.09 6.36
CA ASN A 188 17.39 -0.15 4.96
C ASN A 188 17.91 1.10 4.23
N ASP A 189 18.48 2.06 4.96
CA ASP A 189 18.89 3.39 4.47
C ASP A 189 20.39 3.49 4.13
N SER A 190 21.16 2.43 4.31
CA SER A 190 22.57 2.43 3.96
C SER A 190 22.82 2.30 2.46
N LEU A 191 23.95 2.82 1.95
CA LEU A 191 24.33 2.63 0.55
C LEU A 191 24.55 1.14 0.20
N GLU A 192 24.95 0.31 1.18
CA GLU A 192 25.01 -1.14 0.99
C GLU A 192 23.60 -1.73 0.78
N ASP A 193 22.58 -1.25 1.49
CA ASP A 193 21.21 -1.68 1.26
C ASP A 193 20.73 -1.30 -0.15
N ALA A 194 21.06 -0.08 -0.62
CA ALA A 194 20.75 0.35 -1.99
C ALA A 194 21.38 -0.58 -3.03
N GLU A 195 22.66 -0.93 -2.89
CA GLU A 195 23.37 -1.86 -3.77
C GLU A 195 22.71 -3.26 -3.77
N ARG A 196 22.27 -3.75 -2.61
CA ARG A 196 21.59 -5.04 -2.49
C ARG A 196 20.21 -5.03 -3.12
N PHE A 197 19.45 -3.94 -2.96
CA PHE A 197 18.18 -3.77 -3.65
C PHE A 197 18.36 -3.71 -5.16
N ALA A 198 19.32 -2.90 -5.65
CA ALA A 198 19.59 -2.75 -7.08
C ALA A 198 20.03 -4.09 -7.70
N THR A 199 20.88 -4.87 -7.02
CA THR A 199 21.26 -6.22 -7.44
C THR A 199 20.02 -7.12 -7.58
N LEU A 200 19.16 -7.18 -6.56
CA LEU A 200 17.93 -7.97 -6.61
C LEU A 200 17.00 -7.51 -7.76
N PHE A 201 16.89 -6.21 -8.00
CA PHE A 201 16.01 -5.69 -9.05
C PHE A 201 16.51 -6.05 -10.44
N ASN A 202 17.83 -6.01 -10.67
CA ASN A 202 18.42 -6.47 -11.91
C ASN A 202 18.18 -7.98 -12.13
N GLU A 203 18.31 -8.81 -11.09
CA GLU A 203 17.99 -10.24 -11.15
C GLU A 203 16.51 -10.51 -11.52
N LEU A 204 15.62 -9.62 -11.09
CA LEU A 204 14.17 -9.69 -11.35
C LEU A 204 13.72 -8.93 -12.61
N SER A 205 14.65 -8.28 -13.33
CA SER A 205 14.37 -7.42 -14.48
C SER A 205 13.43 -6.25 -14.15
N ILE A 206 13.59 -5.67 -12.97
CA ILE A 206 12.86 -4.48 -12.51
C ILE A 206 13.71 -3.26 -12.87
N ASP A 207 13.17 -2.39 -13.70
CA ASP A 207 13.86 -1.25 -14.31
C ASP A 207 13.47 0.11 -13.71
N GLN A 208 12.51 0.12 -12.77
CA GLN A 208 12.09 1.35 -12.10
C GLN A 208 11.68 1.15 -10.64
N VAL A 209 11.93 2.15 -9.81
CA VAL A 209 11.59 2.15 -8.39
C VAL A 209 11.29 3.56 -7.89
N GLN A 210 10.30 3.70 -7.01
CA GLN A 210 10.04 4.92 -6.27
C GLN A 210 10.56 4.79 -4.84
N LEU A 211 11.36 5.76 -4.40
CA LEU A 211 11.79 5.87 -3.00
C LEU A 211 10.76 6.66 -2.21
N LEU A 212 10.40 6.15 -1.05
CA LEU A 212 9.53 6.83 -0.10
C LEU A 212 10.34 7.19 1.14
N PRO A 213 10.82 8.44 1.29
CA PRO A 213 11.52 8.88 2.48
C PRO A 213 10.66 8.69 3.72
N PHE A 214 11.27 8.22 4.81
CA PHE A 214 10.58 8.00 6.07
C PHE A 214 9.95 9.28 6.62
N HIS A 215 8.71 9.19 7.08
CA HIS A 215 7.97 10.27 7.73
C HIS A 215 7.16 9.77 8.93
N GLN A 216 6.79 10.67 9.82
CA GLN A 216 6.07 10.35 11.07
C GLN A 216 4.56 10.67 11.01
N PHE A 217 3.94 10.70 9.82
CA PHE A 217 2.52 11.08 9.66
C PHE A 217 1.55 10.18 10.42
N GLY A 218 1.94 8.95 10.74
CA GLY A 218 1.15 8.01 11.55
C GLY A 218 1.19 8.29 13.07
N GLU A 219 2.15 9.06 13.59
CA GLU A 219 2.39 9.20 15.03
C GLU A 219 1.14 9.55 15.85
N ASN A 220 0.41 10.59 15.41
CA ASN A 220 -0.81 11.00 16.11
C ASN A 220 -1.88 9.90 16.16
N LYS A 221 -1.98 9.07 15.13
CA LYS A 221 -2.95 7.96 15.06
C LYS A 221 -2.63 6.88 16.10
N TYR A 222 -1.34 6.61 16.37
CA TYR A 222 -0.94 5.71 17.47
C TYR A 222 -1.40 6.25 18.82
N LYS A 223 -1.22 7.55 19.09
CA LYS A 223 -1.69 8.19 20.32
C LYS A 223 -3.21 8.08 20.47
N LEU A 224 -3.96 8.28 19.38
CA LEU A 224 -5.43 8.16 19.36
C LEU A 224 -5.91 6.71 19.56
N LEU A 225 -5.09 5.72 19.19
CA LEU A 225 -5.34 4.30 19.46
C LEU A 225 -4.85 3.84 20.83
N GLY A 226 -4.25 4.72 21.66
CA GLY A 226 -3.64 4.37 22.93
C GLY A 226 -2.40 3.46 22.78
N ARG A 227 -1.70 3.55 21.65
CA ARG A 227 -0.50 2.76 21.32
C ARG A 227 0.74 3.63 21.32
N LYS A 228 1.89 3.05 21.72
CA LYS A 228 3.19 3.71 21.57
C LYS A 228 3.64 3.65 20.12
N TYR A 229 4.13 4.77 19.58
CA TYR A 229 4.77 4.80 18.25
C TYR A 229 6.25 4.45 18.39
N ALA A 230 6.69 3.38 17.73
CA ALA A 230 8.04 2.88 17.87
C ALA A 230 9.11 3.78 17.23
N MET A 231 8.69 4.69 16.34
CA MET A 231 9.58 5.58 15.58
C MET A 231 9.49 7.05 16.09
N GLU A 232 9.03 7.27 17.33
CA GLU A 232 8.78 8.59 17.91
C GLU A 232 10.03 9.50 17.88
N ASP A 233 11.19 8.92 18.16
CA ASP A 233 12.47 9.64 18.23
C ASP A 233 13.29 9.56 16.92
N VAL A 234 12.77 8.93 15.87
CA VAL A 234 13.49 8.76 14.60
C VAL A 234 13.21 9.96 13.69
N LYS A 235 14.27 10.64 13.26
CA LYS A 235 14.16 11.80 12.38
C LYS A 235 13.58 11.40 11.01
N ALA A 236 12.62 12.17 10.51
CA ALA A 236 12.13 12.03 9.14
C ALA A 236 13.24 12.29 8.12
N LEU A 237 13.14 11.60 6.99
CA LEU A 237 14.00 11.79 5.84
C LEU A 237 13.32 12.70 4.81
N HIS A 238 14.14 13.40 4.03
CA HIS A 238 13.71 14.16 2.87
C HIS A 238 14.38 13.61 1.60
N PRO A 239 13.88 13.91 0.39
CA PRO A 239 14.53 13.48 -0.84
C PRO A 239 16.03 13.81 -0.89
N GLU A 240 16.41 14.98 -0.37
CA GLU A 240 17.81 15.46 -0.35
C GLU A 240 18.74 14.57 0.50
N ASP A 241 18.21 13.92 1.53
CA ASP A 241 18.96 12.98 2.37
C ASP A 241 19.26 11.67 1.64
N LEU A 242 18.56 11.39 0.51
CA LEU A 242 18.61 10.13 -0.21
C LEU A 242 19.20 10.23 -1.63
N PHE A 243 19.79 11.36 -2.03
CA PHE A 243 20.35 11.48 -3.39
C PHE A 243 21.47 10.47 -3.66
N GLU A 244 22.38 10.23 -2.70
CA GLU A 244 23.43 9.22 -2.87
C GLU A 244 22.84 7.80 -2.95
N TYR A 245 21.76 7.54 -2.21
CA TYR A 245 21.01 6.27 -2.25
C TYR A 245 20.34 6.08 -3.61
N GLN A 246 19.72 7.12 -4.16
CA GLN A 246 19.14 7.16 -5.51
C GLN A 246 20.20 6.92 -6.59
N ASP A 247 21.36 7.56 -6.46
CA ASP A 247 22.47 7.42 -7.43
C ASP A 247 22.97 5.97 -7.59
N VAL A 248 22.83 5.14 -6.54
CA VAL A 248 23.15 3.71 -6.64
C VAL A 248 22.26 3.04 -7.67
N PHE A 249 20.93 3.23 -7.60
CA PHE A 249 20.00 2.64 -8.57
C PHE A 249 20.26 3.14 -9.99
N LEU A 250 20.52 4.43 -10.16
CA LEU A 250 20.82 5.02 -11.48
C LEU A 250 22.08 4.42 -12.09
N LYS A 251 23.11 4.11 -11.29
CA LYS A 251 24.33 3.40 -11.75
C LYS A 251 24.07 1.94 -12.15
N HIS A 252 22.99 1.36 -11.67
CA HIS A 252 22.52 0.02 -12.04
C HIS A 252 21.51 0.03 -13.19
N ASP A 253 21.35 1.15 -13.92
CA ASP A 253 20.39 1.36 -15.00
C ASP A 253 18.92 1.21 -14.56
N ILE A 254 18.63 1.45 -13.28
CA ILE A 254 17.29 1.43 -12.71
C ILE A 254 16.79 2.88 -12.55
N ASN A 255 15.68 3.22 -13.21
CA ASN A 255 15.05 4.52 -13.06
C ASN A 255 14.52 4.70 -11.63
N CYS A 256 15.14 5.60 -10.86
CA CYS A 256 14.85 5.82 -9.45
C CYS A 256 14.39 7.26 -9.21
N TYR A 257 13.24 7.43 -8.53
CA TYR A 257 12.62 8.74 -8.29
C TYR A 257 11.91 8.80 -6.91
N PHE A 258 11.48 9.99 -6.51
CA PHE A 258 10.76 10.24 -5.26
C PHE A 258 9.27 10.46 -5.48
#